data_88ad1b91bf92ca5cc0607fc694f7edec
#
_entry.id   88ad1b91bf92ca5cc0607fc694f7edec
#
_cell.length_a   1.000
_cell.length_b   1.000
_cell.length_c   1.000
_cell.angle_alpha   90.00
_cell.angle_beta   90.00
_cell.angle_gamma   90.00
#
_symmetry.space_group_name_H-M   'P 1'
#
loop_
_entity.id
_entity.type
_entity.pdbx_description
1 polymer ?
#
loop_
_entity_poly.entity_id
_entity_poly.type
_entity_poly.pdbx_seq_one_letter_code
_entity_poly.pdbx_strand_id
1 'polypeptide(L)'
;GDVYKRQIILSCGMSSAREIDELVKFFKRKKTKICLLHCSSSYPNPLDNIGLKMINYYKKKYKISVGLSDHSGNYLTGLSAISLGASLIEVHVVKSKKTFGFDTSSSITFKELKILADFRNFYEKYENLKSKKKIDKKIKKMRNLFFRSLAIKYNMNKGDQISKSDLTLKKPGTGINY
;
A
#
# COMPACT_ATOMS: atom_id res chain seq x y z
N GLY A 1 27.67 -3.41 30.12
CA GLY A 1 26.58 -4.34 29.83
C GLY A 1 25.70 -3.73 28.77
N ASP A 2 25.61 -4.37 27.59
CA ASP A 2 24.71 -3.95 26.52
C ASP A 2 23.28 -4.07 27.01
N VAL A 3 22.74 -2.95 27.45
CA VAL A 3 21.31 -2.83 27.70
C VAL A 3 20.65 -2.94 26.34
N TYR A 4 19.92 -4.01 26.13
CA TYR A 4 19.13 -4.27 24.93
C TYR A 4 18.37 -3.01 24.54
N LYS A 5 18.74 -2.39 23.41
CA LYS A 5 18.01 -1.27 22.80
C LYS A 5 16.69 -1.80 22.24
N ARG A 6 15.74 -2.08 23.15
CA ARG A 6 14.41 -2.55 22.78
C ARG A 6 13.63 -1.40 22.17
N GLN A 7 12.93 -1.68 21.10
CA GLN A 7 11.94 -0.77 20.56
C GLN A 7 10.71 -0.76 21.48
N ILE A 8 10.18 0.42 21.78
CA ILE A 8 8.94 0.57 22.53
C ILE A 8 7.79 0.65 21.52
N ILE A 9 6.78 -0.17 21.71
CA ILE A 9 5.53 -0.15 20.94
C ILE A 9 4.49 0.57 21.80
N LEU A 10 3.85 1.59 21.22
CA LEU A 10 2.90 2.46 21.91
C LEU A 10 1.60 2.51 21.13
N SER A 11 0.51 2.06 21.71
CA SER A 11 -0.82 2.27 21.17
C SER A 11 -1.37 3.64 21.57
N CYS A 12 -1.97 4.37 20.65
CA CYS A 12 -2.52 5.70 20.89
C CYS A 12 -4.06 5.71 21.06
N GLY A 13 -4.65 4.57 21.37
CA GLY A 13 -6.06 4.49 21.71
C GLY A 13 -6.44 5.43 22.84
N MET A 14 -7.60 6.07 22.74
CA MET A 14 -8.14 7.04 23.71
C MET A 14 -7.24 8.26 23.98
N SER A 15 -6.16 8.47 23.20
CA SER A 15 -5.25 9.61 23.37
C SER A 15 -5.62 10.76 22.45
N SER A 16 -5.56 11.97 22.96
CA SER A 16 -5.70 13.20 22.19
C SER A 16 -4.45 13.44 21.32
N ALA A 17 -4.59 14.25 20.27
CA ALA A 17 -3.47 14.63 19.42
C ALA A 17 -2.33 15.32 20.20
N ARG A 18 -2.66 16.09 21.24
CA ARG A 18 -1.69 16.75 22.09
C ARG A 18 -0.87 15.76 22.92
N GLU A 19 -1.52 14.77 23.53
CA GLU A 19 -0.85 13.73 24.29
C GLU A 19 0.10 12.92 23.44
N ILE A 20 -0.32 12.56 22.21
CA ILE A 20 0.53 11.87 21.24
C ILE A 20 1.75 12.74 20.87
N ASP A 21 1.55 14.04 20.62
CA ASP A 21 2.64 14.97 20.32
C ASP A 21 3.67 15.05 21.48
N GLU A 22 3.19 15.17 22.71
CA GLU A 22 4.03 15.24 23.91
C GLU A 22 4.82 13.94 24.12
N LEU A 23 4.15 12.80 23.97
CA LEU A 23 4.74 11.47 24.08
C LEU A 23 5.86 11.25 23.02
N VAL A 24 5.58 11.54 21.77
CA VAL A 24 6.56 11.38 20.69
C VAL A 24 7.77 12.31 20.91
N LYS A 25 7.54 13.56 21.32
CA LYS A 25 8.62 14.51 21.67
C LYS A 25 9.48 13.99 22.83
N PHE A 26 8.85 13.43 23.86
CA PHE A 26 9.57 12.84 24.99
C PHE A 26 10.52 11.74 24.56
N PHE A 27 10.05 10.74 23.81
CA PHE A 27 10.89 9.62 23.38
C PHE A 27 11.97 10.05 22.37
N LYS A 28 11.69 11.02 21.49
CA LYS A 28 12.72 11.60 20.61
C LYS A 28 13.85 12.25 21.40
N ARG A 29 13.54 13.04 22.44
CA ARG A 29 14.57 13.63 23.33
C ARG A 29 15.41 12.55 24.02
N LYS A 30 14.80 11.44 24.40
CA LYS A 30 15.50 10.29 25.00
C LYS A 30 16.23 9.41 23.98
N LYS A 31 16.15 9.73 22.66
CA LYS A 31 16.72 8.94 21.57
C LYS A 31 16.25 7.47 21.59
N THR A 32 15.06 7.21 22.11
CA THR A 32 14.45 5.89 22.19
C THR A 32 13.69 5.60 20.91
N LYS A 33 13.93 4.43 20.31
CA LYS A 33 13.15 3.98 19.13
C LYS A 33 11.75 3.57 19.57
N ILE A 34 10.75 4.15 18.92
CA ILE A 34 9.34 3.82 19.16
C ILE A 34 8.64 3.40 17.87
N CYS A 35 7.61 2.57 18.01
CA CYS A 35 6.59 2.33 17.00
C CYS A 35 5.25 2.79 17.56
N LEU A 36 4.61 3.76 16.93
CA LEU A 36 3.30 4.26 17.33
C LEU A 36 2.23 3.46 16.60
N LEU A 37 1.33 2.80 17.32
CA LEU A 37 0.17 2.12 16.75
C LEU A 37 -1.02 3.07 16.76
N HIS A 38 -1.53 3.38 15.58
CA HIS A 38 -2.85 3.98 15.48
C HIS A 38 -3.88 2.98 16.00
N CYS A 39 -4.76 3.44 16.86
CA CYS A 39 -5.75 2.60 17.51
C CYS A 39 -7.07 3.36 17.62
N SER A 40 -8.16 2.73 17.26
CA SER A 40 -9.52 3.16 17.57
C SER A 40 -10.10 2.22 18.63
N SER A 41 -10.37 2.77 19.81
CA SER A 41 -10.73 1.98 21.01
C SER A 41 -12.22 1.63 21.06
N SER A 42 -12.74 1.05 19.99
CA SER A 42 -14.09 0.49 19.87
C SER A 42 -14.01 -1.02 19.62
N TYR A 43 -14.84 -1.83 20.26
CA TYR A 43 -14.81 -3.30 20.25
C TYR A 43 -16.20 -3.92 20.00
N PRO A 44 -16.51 -4.44 18.79
CA PRO A 44 -15.69 -4.36 17.57
C PRO A 44 -15.64 -2.93 17.02
N ASN A 45 -14.58 -2.63 16.28
CA ASN A 45 -14.42 -1.33 15.66
C ASN A 45 -15.11 -1.32 14.28
N PRO A 46 -16.12 -0.45 14.04
CA PRO A 46 -16.75 -0.34 12.72
C PRO A 46 -15.76 0.18 11.68
N LEU A 47 -15.93 -0.26 10.42
CA LEU A 47 -14.99 0.01 9.33
C LEU A 47 -14.80 1.51 9.03
N ASP A 48 -15.82 2.31 9.20
CA ASP A 48 -15.80 3.76 9.00
C ASP A 48 -15.02 4.51 10.09
N ASN A 49 -14.79 3.87 11.24
CA ASN A 49 -14.09 4.45 12.39
C ASN A 49 -12.63 3.98 12.53
N ILE A 50 -12.11 3.12 11.66
CA ILE A 50 -10.74 2.59 11.76
C ILE A 50 -9.68 3.68 11.57
N GLY A 51 -9.94 4.65 10.70
CA GLY A 51 -9.03 5.78 10.51
C GLY A 51 -7.68 5.42 9.87
N LEU A 52 -7.61 4.48 8.94
CA LEU A 52 -6.36 4.02 8.31
C LEU A 52 -5.47 5.14 7.75
N LYS A 53 -6.06 6.26 7.34
CA LYS A 53 -5.31 7.43 6.85
C LYS A 53 -4.35 8.01 7.89
N MET A 54 -4.61 7.76 9.19
CA MET A 54 -3.77 8.22 10.29
C MET A 54 -2.39 7.58 10.28
N ILE A 55 -2.23 6.38 9.71
CA ILE A 55 -0.93 5.72 9.54
C ILE A 55 0.01 6.65 8.73
N ASN A 56 -0.43 7.09 7.56
CA ASN A 56 0.35 8.00 6.72
C ASN A 56 0.53 9.39 7.35
N TYR A 57 -0.49 9.90 8.03
CA TYR A 57 -0.42 11.17 8.73
C TYR A 57 0.68 11.15 9.81
N TYR A 58 0.68 10.15 10.69
CA TYR A 58 1.67 10.02 11.75
C TYR A 58 3.08 9.75 11.20
N LYS A 59 3.21 8.92 10.16
CA LYS A 59 4.51 8.71 9.49
C LYS A 59 5.11 10.01 8.99
N LYS A 60 4.32 10.84 8.30
CA LYS A 60 4.76 12.14 7.78
C LYS A 60 5.08 13.13 8.91
N LYS A 61 4.19 13.23 9.90
CA LYS A 61 4.31 14.19 11.00
C LYS A 61 5.49 13.86 11.92
N TYR A 62 5.63 12.61 12.31
CA TYR A 62 6.58 12.25 13.35
C TYR A 62 7.87 11.63 12.82
N LYS A 63 7.90 11.14 11.60
CA LYS A 63 9.06 10.45 10.98
C LYS A 63 9.58 9.30 11.85
N ILE A 64 8.67 8.48 12.36
CA ILE A 64 8.89 7.28 13.17
C ILE A 64 8.18 6.09 12.55
N SER A 65 8.45 4.88 13.04
CA SER A 65 7.67 3.70 12.71
C SER A 65 6.23 3.86 13.21
N VAL A 66 5.27 3.55 12.35
CA VAL A 66 3.84 3.61 12.66
C VAL A 66 3.18 2.31 12.24
N GLY A 67 2.28 1.81 13.06
CA GLY A 67 1.51 0.61 12.83
C GLY A 67 0.02 0.81 13.11
N LEU A 68 -0.70 -0.29 13.19
CA LEU A 68 -2.12 -0.35 13.50
C LEU A 68 -2.35 -1.34 14.64
N SER A 69 -3.13 -0.94 15.64
CA SER A 69 -3.77 -1.82 16.60
C SER A 69 -5.25 -1.93 16.21
N ASP A 70 -5.62 -3.09 15.64
CA ASP A 70 -6.93 -3.29 15.00
C ASP A 70 -7.87 -4.13 15.85
N HIS A 71 -9.08 -3.62 16.04
CA HIS A 71 -10.16 -4.26 16.78
C HIS A 71 -11.42 -4.50 15.91
N SER A 72 -11.26 -4.45 14.58
CA SER A 72 -12.38 -4.63 13.66
C SER A 72 -12.85 -6.09 13.54
N GLY A 73 -11.98 -7.03 13.91
CA GLY A 73 -12.22 -8.45 13.66
C GLY A 73 -12.23 -8.82 12.16
N ASN A 74 -11.70 -7.94 11.30
CA ASN A 74 -11.65 -8.11 9.86
C ASN A 74 -10.21 -8.02 9.34
N TYR A 75 -9.69 -9.12 8.81
CA TYR A 75 -8.32 -9.19 8.31
C TYR A 75 -8.05 -8.24 7.12
N LEU A 76 -9.08 -7.81 6.38
CA LEU A 76 -8.92 -6.85 5.27
C LEU A 76 -8.38 -5.50 5.75
N THR A 77 -8.71 -5.12 6.99
CA THR A 77 -8.16 -3.92 7.64
C THR A 77 -6.64 -4.00 7.77
N GLY A 78 -6.14 -5.14 8.24
CA GLY A 78 -4.70 -5.39 8.35
C GLY A 78 -3.99 -5.39 7.00
N LEU A 79 -4.58 -6.01 5.95
CA LEU A 79 -4.04 -5.96 4.58
C LEU A 79 -3.93 -4.53 4.08
N SER A 80 -4.98 -3.72 4.30
CA SER A 80 -5.01 -2.31 3.92
C SER A 80 -3.94 -1.50 4.66
N ALA A 81 -3.77 -1.74 5.95
CA ALA A 81 -2.74 -1.08 6.75
C ALA A 81 -1.32 -1.42 6.28
N ILE A 82 -1.05 -2.70 5.92
CA ILE A 82 0.23 -3.12 5.33
C ILE A 82 0.47 -2.37 4.02
N SER A 83 -0.53 -2.28 3.15
CA SER A 83 -0.43 -1.56 1.86
C SER A 83 -0.19 -0.05 2.04
N LEU A 84 -0.63 0.53 3.15
CA LEU A 84 -0.34 1.91 3.56
C LEU A 84 1.04 2.05 4.24
N GLY A 85 1.80 0.96 4.31
CA GLY A 85 3.15 0.93 4.86
C GLY A 85 3.17 0.92 6.39
N ALA A 86 2.18 0.32 7.05
CA ALA A 86 2.26 0.05 8.48
C ALA A 86 3.46 -0.85 8.79
N SER A 87 4.24 -0.46 9.79
CA SER A 87 5.44 -1.21 10.21
C SER A 87 5.11 -2.39 11.12
N LEU A 88 3.94 -2.37 11.76
CA LEU A 88 3.47 -3.38 12.70
C LEU A 88 1.94 -3.41 12.67
N ILE A 89 1.38 -4.61 12.77
CA ILE A 89 -0.06 -4.83 12.96
C ILE A 89 -0.24 -5.63 14.24
N GLU A 90 -1.09 -5.14 15.12
CA GLU A 90 -1.56 -5.82 16.32
C GLU A 90 -3.04 -6.18 16.12
N VAL A 91 -3.40 -7.43 16.41
CA VAL A 91 -4.76 -7.95 16.25
C VAL A 91 -5.11 -8.93 17.36
N HIS A 92 -6.38 -9.00 17.73
CA HIS A 92 -6.93 -10.11 18.51
C HIS A 92 -7.08 -11.35 17.63
N VAL A 93 -6.77 -12.52 18.18
CA VAL A 93 -6.85 -13.79 17.44
C VAL A 93 -7.70 -14.80 18.22
N VAL A 94 -8.58 -15.50 17.49
CA VAL A 94 -9.47 -16.52 18.04
C VAL A 94 -9.40 -17.79 17.20
N LYS A 95 -9.58 -18.95 17.83
CA LYS A 95 -9.62 -20.24 17.13
C LYS A 95 -10.80 -20.33 16.16
N SER A 96 -11.95 -19.81 16.57
CA SER A 96 -13.19 -19.81 15.80
C SER A 96 -14.05 -18.62 16.19
N LYS A 97 -14.66 -17.97 15.21
CA LYS A 97 -15.68 -16.91 15.43
C LYS A 97 -16.93 -17.40 16.20
N LYS A 98 -17.09 -18.72 16.34
CA LYS A 98 -18.16 -19.36 17.12
C LYS A 98 -17.76 -19.57 18.59
N THR A 99 -16.51 -19.29 18.96
CA THR A 99 -16.06 -19.41 20.35
C THR A 99 -16.65 -18.29 21.17
N PHE A 100 -17.15 -18.60 22.36
CA PHE A 100 -17.58 -17.57 23.32
C PHE A 100 -16.35 -16.82 23.85
N GLY A 101 -16.45 -15.49 23.93
CA GLY A 101 -15.40 -14.62 24.48
C GLY A 101 -15.70 -13.15 24.20
N PHE A 102 -15.29 -12.27 25.11
CA PHE A 102 -15.56 -10.83 25.03
C PHE A 102 -15.02 -10.21 23.73
N ASP A 103 -13.82 -10.62 23.30
CA ASP A 103 -13.14 -10.05 22.13
C ASP A 103 -13.32 -10.89 20.84
N THR A 104 -14.18 -11.91 20.86
CA THR A 104 -14.37 -12.78 19.69
C THR A 104 -14.83 -12.01 18.46
N SER A 105 -15.72 -11.04 18.63
CA SER A 105 -16.21 -10.18 17.55
C SER A 105 -15.10 -9.28 16.94
N SER A 106 -14.14 -8.86 17.77
CA SER A 106 -13.01 -8.03 17.41
C SER A 106 -11.77 -8.80 16.96
N SER A 107 -11.83 -10.15 17.02
CA SER A 107 -10.70 -11.04 16.70
C SER A 107 -10.74 -11.51 15.26
N ILE A 108 -9.58 -11.81 14.69
CA ILE A 108 -9.45 -12.61 13.47
C ILE A 108 -9.16 -14.08 13.79
N THR A 109 -9.37 -14.98 12.85
CA THR A 109 -9.02 -16.40 13.01
C THR A 109 -7.55 -16.65 12.68
N PHE A 110 -7.00 -17.81 13.10
CA PHE A 110 -5.64 -18.21 12.72
C PHE A 110 -5.45 -18.33 11.20
N LYS A 111 -6.50 -18.71 10.45
CA LYS A 111 -6.45 -18.72 8.98
C LYS A 111 -6.30 -17.32 8.41
N GLU A 112 -7.05 -16.36 8.93
CA GLU A 112 -6.96 -14.95 8.53
C GLU A 112 -5.61 -14.32 8.96
N LEU A 113 -5.09 -14.67 10.14
CA LEU A 113 -3.75 -14.27 10.55
C LEU A 113 -2.67 -14.79 9.60
N LYS A 114 -2.80 -16.04 9.12
CA LYS A 114 -1.89 -16.61 8.11
C LYS A 114 -1.92 -15.80 6.81
N ILE A 115 -3.12 -15.38 6.36
CA ILE A 115 -3.27 -14.52 5.17
C ILE A 115 -2.54 -13.19 5.38
N LEU A 116 -2.68 -12.56 6.54
CA LEU A 116 -1.95 -11.32 6.87
C LEU A 116 -0.42 -11.52 6.81
N ALA A 117 0.08 -12.62 7.39
CA ALA A 117 1.50 -12.92 7.42
C ALA A 117 2.05 -13.17 6.00
N ASP A 118 1.32 -13.93 5.17
CA ASP A 118 1.69 -14.20 3.79
C ASP A 118 1.68 -12.92 2.94
N PHE A 119 0.67 -12.08 3.13
CA PHE A 119 0.57 -10.80 2.43
C PHE A 119 1.70 -9.84 2.84
N ARG A 120 2.06 -9.78 4.14
CA ARG A 120 3.21 -8.99 4.60
C ARG A 120 4.48 -9.43 3.89
N ASN A 121 4.74 -10.75 3.81
CA ASN A 121 5.92 -11.29 3.14
C ASN A 121 5.94 -10.99 1.64
N PHE A 122 4.77 -11.04 0.99
CA PHE A 122 4.61 -10.64 -0.41
C PHE A 122 4.89 -9.15 -0.59
N TYR A 123 4.28 -8.30 0.26
CA TYR A 123 4.38 -6.85 0.17
C TYR A 123 5.81 -6.35 0.39
N GLU A 124 6.54 -6.92 1.36
CA GLU A 124 7.95 -6.63 1.61
C GLU A 124 8.82 -6.91 0.38
N LYS A 125 8.61 -8.04 -0.29
CA LYS A 125 9.30 -8.36 -1.55
C LYS A 125 8.94 -7.37 -2.65
N TYR A 126 7.67 -7.00 -2.77
CA TYR A 126 7.18 -6.06 -3.76
C TYR A 126 7.76 -4.65 -3.57
N GLU A 127 7.75 -4.11 -2.36
CA GLU A 127 8.31 -2.80 -2.01
C GLU A 127 9.81 -2.69 -2.32
N ASN A 128 10.55 -3.79 -2.18
CA ASN A 128 11.97 -3.86 -2.49
C ASN A 128 12.27 -3.93 -4.00
N LEU A 129 11.25 -4.13 -4.85
CA LEU A 129 11.43 -4.14 -6.30
C LEU A 129 11.59 -2.70 -6.82
N LYS A 130 12.70 -2.43 -7.51
CA LYS A 130 12.91 -1.15 -8.20
C LYS A 130 11.99 -1.04 -9.41
N SER A 131 10.80 -0.49 -9.21
CA SER A 131 9.83 -0.26 -10.28
C SER A 131 10.22 0.97 -11.11
N LYS A 132 10.88 0.75 -12.24
CA LYS A 132 11.05 1.78 -13.28
C LYS A 132 10.34 1.30 -14.55
N LYS A 133 9.43 2.12 -15.08
CA LYS A 133 8.81 1.86 -16.38
C LYS A 133 9.88 1.95 -17.46
N LYS A 134 10.41 0.81 -17.90
CA LYS A 134 11.42 0.73 -18.97
C LYS A 134 10.79 0.06 -20.19
N ILE A 135 11.15 0.57 -21.38
CA ILE A 135 10.82 -0.08 -22.65
C ILE A 135 11.98 -1.01 -22.98
N ASP A 136 11.85 -2.27 -22.63
CA ASP A 136 12.82 -3.31 -22.97
C ASP A 136 12.64 -3.83 -24.42
N LYS A 137 13.49 -4.77 -24.83
CA LYS A 137 13.41 -5.38 -26.18
C LYS A 137 12.07 -6.06 -26.45
N LYS A 138 11.45 -6.67 -25.43
CA LYS A 138 10.15 -7.35 -25.55
C LYS A 138 9.04 -6.34 -25.78
N ILE A 139 9.01 -5.26 -25.00
CA ILE A 139 8.04 -4.17 -25.16
C ILE A 139 8.21 -3.48 -26.52
N LYS A 140 9.47 -3.27 -26.99
CA LYS A 140 9.71 -2.73 -28.33
C LYS A 140 9.10 -3.60 -29.43
N LYS A 141 9.28 -4.92 -29.36
CA LYS A 141 8.64 -5.86 -30.33
C LYS A 141 7.12 -5.75 -30.27
N MET A 142 6.53 -5.71 -29.09
CA MET A 142 5.08 -5.53 -28.89
C MET A 142 4.59 -4.20 -29.48
N ARG A 143 5.34 -3.11 -29.27
CA ARG A 143 5.00 -1.81 -29.86
C ARG A 143 4.96 -1.89 -31.38
N ASN A 144 5.97 -2.50 -32.01
CA ASN A 144 6.01 -2.65 -33.47
C ASN A 144 4.80 -3.44 -34.00
N LEU A 145 4.30 -4.44 -33.28
CA LEU A 145 3.15 -5.23 -33.67
C LEU A 145 1.81 -4.51 -33.47
N PHE A 146 1.66 -3.83 -32.34
CA PHE A 146 0.37 -3.29 -31.91
C PHE A 146 0.19 -1.80 -32.18
N PHE A 147 1.26 -1.04 -32.29
CA PHE A 147 1.16 0.37 -32.63
C PHE A 147 0.75 0.53 -34.07
N ARG A 148 0.33 1.74 -34.40
CA ARG A 148 -0.09 2.11 -35.76
C ARG A 148 0.90 3.10 -36.34
N SER A 149 1.15 2.97 -37.62
CA SER A 149 1.91 3.91 -38.44
C SER A 149 0.98 4.70 -39.32
N LEU A 150 1.43 5.85 -39.76
CA LEU A 150 0.75 6.58 -40.82
C LEU A 150 0.71 5.74 -42.11
N ALA A 151 -0.43 5.70 -42.72
CA ALA A 151 -0.65 5.02 -44.00
C ALA A 151 -1.57 5.89 -44.91
N ILE A 152 -1.44 5.77 -46.19
CA ILE A 152 -2.33 6.40 -47.17
C ILE A 152 -3.64 5.63 -47.19
N LYS A 153 -4.78 6.33 -47.29
CA LYS A 153 -6.13 5.74 -47.33
C LYS A 153 -6.42 5.01 -48.63
N TYR A 154 -5.91 5.52 -49.76
CA TYR A 154 -6.14 5.07 -51.10
C TYR A 154 -4.87 5.14 -51.96
N ASN A 155 -4.88 4.50 -53.13
CA ASN A 155 -3.72 4.54 -54.03
C ASN A 155 -3.50 5.96 -54.55
N MET A 156 -2.25 6.39 -54.60
CA MET A 156 -1.81 7.68 -55.10
C MET A 156 -0.76 7.49 -56.18
N ASN A 157 -0.69 8.42 -57.15
CA ASN A 157 0.28 8.42 -58.22
C ASN A 157 1.55 9.19 -57.83
N LYS A 158 2.62 8.93 -58.57
CA LYS A 158 3.86 9.70 -58.40
C LYS A 158 3.61 11.16 -58.77
N GLY A 159 3.87 12.07 -57.82
CA GLY A 159 3.66 13.49 -58.01
C GLY A 159 2.42 14.04 -57.29
N ASP A 160 1.54 13.19 -56.79
CA ASP A 160 0.40 13.63 -56.01
C ASP A 160 0.81 14.24 -54.66
N GLN A 161 0.16 15.33 -54.30
CA GLN A 161 0.41 15.97 -52.99
C GLN A 161 -0.40 15.26 -51.90
N ILE A 162 0.26 14.90 -50.79
CA ILE A 162 -0.38 14.23 -49.65
C ILE A 162 -0.87 15.30 -48.64
N SER A 163 -2.13 15.30 -48.36
CA SER A 163 -2.78 16.09 -47.35
C SER A 163 -3.05 15.27 -46.06
N LYS A 164 -3.38 15.92 -44.96
CA LYS A 164 -3.76 15.21 -43.74
C LYS A 164 -5.02 14.36 -43.89
N SER A 165 -5.92 14.73 -44.77
CA SER A 165 -7.15 14.01 -45.04
C SER A 165 -6.89 12.65 -45.74
N ASP A 166 -5.76 12.51 -46.42
CA ASP A 166 -5.37 11.29 -47.13
C ASP A 166 -4.71 10.24 -46.26
N LEU A 167 -4.40 10.65 -45.00
CA LEU A 167 -3.71 9.81 -44.05
C LEU A 167 -4.68 9.07 -43.12
N THR A 168 -4.27 7.88 -42.72
CA THR A 168 -4.93 7.05 -41.71
C THR A 168 -3.88 6.34 -40.88
N LEU A 169 -4.32 5.68 -39.82
CA LEU A 169 -3.44 4.90 -38.95
C LEU A 169 -3.70 3.40 -39.15
N LYS A 170 -2.70 2.67 -39.63
CA LYS A 170 -2.74 1.20 -39.84
C LYS A 170 -1.65 0.51 -39.03
N LYS A 171 -1.89 -0.72 -38.60
CA LYS A 171 -0.88 -1.65 -38.05
C LYS A 171 -0.08 -2.26 -39.25
N PRO A 172 1.19 -2.62 -39.00
CA PRO A 172 1.99 -2.52 -37.79
C PRO A 172 2.58 -1.14 -37.54
N GLY A 173 3.16 -0.94 -36.33
CA GLY A 173 3.82 0.31 -35.95
C GLY A 173 5.29 0.39 -36.37
N THR A 174 5.63 -0.08 -37.57
CA THR A 174 6.99 -0.14 -38.11
C THR A 174 7.30 1.00 -39.09
N GLY A 175 6.32 1.81 -39.45
CA GLY A 175 6.48 2.96 -40.32
C GLY A 175 6.59 4.27 -39.55
N ILE A 176 6.16 5.38 -40.17
CA ILE A 176 6.18 6.73 -39.57
C ILE A 176 5.18 6.78 -38.43
N ASN A 177 5.66 7.17 -37.26
CA ASN A 177 4.81 7.37 -36.09
C ASN A 177 4.00 8.67 -36.24
N TYR A 178 2.76 8.65 -35.71
CA TYR A 178 1.93 9.84 -35.61
C TYR A 178 2.27 10.61 -34.33
#